data_7823f24ac3fe3d820dcf6bc7d1498c5a
#
_entry.id   7823f24ac3fe3d820dcf6bc7d1498c5a
#
_cell.length_a   1.000
_cell.length_b   1.000
_cell.length_c   1.000
_cell.angle_alpha   90.00
_cell.angle_beta   90.00
_cell.angle_gamma   90.00
#
_symmetry.space_group_name_H-M   'P 1'
#
loop_
_entity.id
_entity.type
_entity.pdbx_description
1 polymer ?
#
loop_
_entity_poly.entity_id
_entity_poly.type
_entity_poly.pdbx_seq_one_letter_code
_entity_poly.pdbx_strand_id
1 'polypeptide(L)'
;MVQQHQTSGRGNPCPLKHLMALNPFRSGNKGHTSSLPLTEYDKLISYPWLHEAILQIRGEHKVVGKDMTAAKLKAQLPFRCTHYYHFVDDKRRQDHIAPESFLFQTTIDIDDKELVDTALEMAKLLDESETLGTKNGETIPNPWKGMLLHLEYSARKKLHIDIRMPIGMTIEETQRAYCDALGVPCDESCFSPERIIFITDKESEIYRSPMWYAVLSDEELRIRREAFAKRGLDIDGRKNQSNSNQHETEQSTVGGNQVPPSPLSHPADSDTATGDSGAAPHSDGGNPGTDKSLVAFDLFRQQANLDKIDINQEGSRHSSLLAILSAGASRVMSEDDMRRVVAIRMPEFSGERDCQQLIHDFYAKYGDSSKPFSRDVIRINAEAEKLVKSEERRVKNSMALMG
;
A
#
# COMPACT_ATOMS: atom_id res chain seq x y z
N MET A 1 22.98 -57.35 -20.00
CA MET A 1 21.86 -56.82 -20.79
C MET A 1 20.88 -56.16 -19.82
N VAL A 2 20.94 -54.86 -19.71
CA VAL A 2 20.04 -54.08 -18.86
C VAL A 2 19.09 -53.36 -19.83
N GLN A 3 17.82 -53.73 -19.79
CA GLN A 3 16.79 -53.12 -20.61
C GLN A 3 16.48 -51.69 -20.07
N GLN A 4 16.73 -50.72 -20.90
CA GLN A 4 16.28 -49.32 -20.72
C GLN A 4 14.78 -49.29 -21.01
N HIS A 5 13.95 -49.02 -19.98
CA HIS A 5 12.57 -48.61 -20.16
C HIS A 5 12.56 -47.14 -20.62
N GLN A 6 12.32 -46.93 -21.90
CA GLN A 6 11.91 -45.63 -22.44
C GLN A 6 10.45 -45.37 -22.01
N THR A 7 10.25 -44.41 -21.11
CA THR A 7 8.94 -43.80 -20.86
C THR A 7 8.74 -42.69 -21.87
N SER A 8 8.16 -43.01 -23.03
CA SER A 8 7.64 -42.03 -23.97
C SER A 8 6.25 -41.59 -23.50
N GLY A 9 6.13 -40.36 -23.05
CA GLY A 9 4.87 -39.76 -22.67
C GLY A 9 5.01 -38.25 -22.51
N ARG A 10 5.60 -37.54 -23.50
CA ARG A 10 5.42 -36.07 -23.60
C ARG A 10 4.02 -35.81 -24.14
N GLY A 11 3.02 -35.83 -23.25
CA GLY A 11 1.76 -35.19 -23.52
C GLY A 11 2.04 -33.72 -23.80
N ASN A 12 1.57 -33.18 -24.91
CA ASN A 12 1.59 -31.73 -25.14
C ASN A 12 0.98 -31.06 -23.91
N PRO A 13 1.65 -30.05 -23.32
CA PRO A 13 1.07 -29.33 -22.20
C PRO A 13 -0.29 -28.79 -22.62
N CYS A 14 -1.32 -29.11 -21.81
CA CYS A 14 -2.66 -28.58 -22.06
C CYS A 14 -2.55 -27.04 -22.12
N PRO A 15 -3.11 -26.38 -23.12
CA PRO A 15 -3.00 -24.94 -23.26
C PRO A 15 -3.57 -24.28 -22.00
N LEU A 16 -2.87 -23.28 -21.49
CA LEU A 16 -3.28 -22.50 -20.31
C LEU A 16 -4.68 -21.94 -20.54
N LYS A 17 -5.58 -22.19 -19.61
CA LYS A 17 -6.93 -21.65 -19.63
C LYS A 17 -6.91 -20.28 -18.95
N HIS A 18 -7.36 -19.24 -19.65
CA HIS A 18 -7.48 -17.89 -19.13
C HIS A 18 -8.94 -17.54 -18.94
N LEU A 19 -9.36 -17.28 -17.70
CA LEU A 19 -10.73 -16.94 -17.34
C LEU A 19 -10.79 -15.65 -16.52
N MET A 20 -11.80 -14.84 -16.80
CA MET A 20 -12.04 -13.57 -16.17
C MET A 20 -13.51 -13.42 -15.79
N ALA A 21 -13.81 -12.96 -14.58
CA ALA A 21 -15.14 -12.44 -14.27
C ALA A 21 -15.27 -11.05 -14.88
N LEU A 22 -16.05 -10.96 -15.94
CA LEU A 22 -16.14 -9.81 -16.80
C LEU A 22 -17.60 -9.36 -16.94
N ASN A 23 -17.85 -8.05 -16.87
CA ASN A 23 -19.08 -7.44 -17.35
C ASN A 23 -18.76 -6.64 -18.61
N PRO A 24 -19.05 -7.17 -19.81
CA PRO A 24 -18.72 -6.53 -21.08
C PRO A 24 -19.71 -5.43 -21.47
N PHE A 25 -20.79 -5.25 -20.70
CA PHE A 25 -21.88 -4.36 -21.09
C PHE A 25 -21.64 -2.93 -20.59
N ARG A 26 -21.90 -1.98 -21.45
CA ARG A 26 -21.97 -0.55 -21.12
C ARG A 26 -23.31 -0.25 -20.41
N SER A 27 -23.52 -0.79 -19.22
CA SER A 27 -24.83 -0.72 -18.57
C SER A 27 -24.86 -0.01 -17.23
N GLY A 28 -23.68 0.25 -16.63
CA GLY A 28 -23.61 0.71 -15.24
C GLY A 28 -24.07 -0.34 -14.21
N ASN A 29 -24.48 -1.52 -14.62
CA ASN A 29 -24.86 -2.62 -13.72
C ASN A 29 -23.61 -3.29 -13.13
N LYS A 30 -23.20 -2.86 -11.94
CA LYS A 30 -22.02 -3.36 -11.23
C LYS A 30 -22.29 -4.64 -10.43
N GLY A 31 -23.52 -5.08 -10.36
CA GLY A 31 -23.93 -6.27 -9.59
C GLY A 31 -23.81 -7.59 -10.34
N HIS A 32 -23.42 -7.56 -11.62
CA HIS A 32 -23.43 -8.75 -12.49
C HIS A 32 -22.10 -8.94 -13.21
N THR A 33 -21.61 -10.18 -13.27
CA THR A 33 -20.43 -10.59 -14.03
C THR A 33 -20.64 -11.97 -14.60
N SER A 34 -19.99 -12.27 -15.73
CA SER A 34 -19.96 -13.62 -16.28
C SER A 34 -18.51 -14.12 -16.37
N SER A 35 -18.32 -15.41 -16.19
CA SER A 35 -17.03 -16.06 -16.39
C SER A 35 -16.75 -16.21 -17.86
N LEU A 36 -15.86 -15.38 -18.42
CA LEU A 36 -15.54 -15.32 -19.83
C LEU A 36 -14.06 -15.58 -20.10
N PRO A 37 -13.71 -16.12 -21.29
CA PRO A 37 -12.31 -16.26 -21.68
C PRO A 37 -11.68 -14.88 -21.91
N LEU A 38 -10.36 -14.78 -21.71
CA LEU A 38 -9.58 -13.55 -21.92
C LEU A 38 -9.75 -12.95 -23.33
N THR A 39 -10.04 -13.78 -24.33
CA THR A 39 -10.32 -13.33 -25.71
C THR A 39 -11.51 -12.39 -25.82
N GLU A 40 -12.48 -12.45 -24.90
CA GLU A 40 -13.61 -11.50 -24.88
C GLU A 40 -13.14 -10.12 -24.36
N TYR A 41 -12.21 -10.09 -23.42
CA TYR A 41 -11.54 -8.85 -23.02
C TYR A 41 -10.78 -8.24 -24.20
N ASP A 42 -10.02 -9.04 -24.96
CA ASP A 42 -9.24 -8.56 -26.12
C ASP A 42 -10.12 -7.93 -27.21
N LYS A 43 -11.29 -8.51 -27.44
CA LYS A 43 -12.29 -7.92 -28.35
C LYS A 43 -12.80 -6.58 -27.80
N LEU A 44 -13.10 -6.55 -26.49
CA LEU A 44 -13.71 -5.39 -25.83
C LEU A 44 -12.79 -4.18 -25.85
N ILE A 45 -11.52 -4.33 -25.50
CA ILE A 45 -10.55 -3.22 -25.47
C ILE A 45 -10.25 -2.66 -26.88
N SER A 46 -10.57 -3.42 -27.92
CA SER A 46 -10.37 -3.03 -29.33
C SER A 46 -11.57 -2.29 -29.93
N TYR A 47 -12.68 -2.13 -29.19
CA TYR A 47 -13.85 -1.44 -29.72
C TYR A 47 -13.64 0.08 -29.80
N PRO A 48 -13.91 0.72 -30.95
CA PRO A 48 -13.75 2.17 -31.12
C PRO A 48 -14.54 3.00 -30.11
N TRP A 49 -15.74 2.53 -29.70
CA TRP A 49 -16.54 3.25 -28.71
C TRP A 49 -15.88 3.30 -27.33
N LEU A 50 -15.11 2.27 -26.95
CA LEU A 50 -14.42 2.25 -25.68
C LEU A 50 -13.25 3.25 -25.69
N HIS A 51 -12.47 3.27 -26.76
CA HIS A 51 -11.42 4.27 -26.99
C HIS A 51 -11.97 5.69 -26.92
N GLU A 52 -13.05 5.98 -27.67
CA GLU A 52 -13.71 7.30 -27.62
C GLU A 52 -14.21 7.65 -26.22
N ALA A 53 -14.80 6.69 -25.48
CA ALA A 53 -15.23 6.93 -24.11
C ALA A 53 -14.04 7.27 -23.17
N ILE A 54 -12.90 6.63 -23.35
CA ILE A 54 -11.69 6.91 -22.58
C ILE A 54 -11.15 8.31 -22.88
N LEU A 55 -11.08 8.71 -24.14
CA LEU A 55 -10.68 10.07 -24.54
C LEU A 55 -11.60 11.15 -23.93
N GLN A 56 -12.91 10.90 -23.93
CA GLN A 56 -13.89 11.79 -23.30
C GLN A 56 -13.71 11.87 -21.77
N ILE A 57 -13.45 10.74 -21.09
CA ILE A 57 -13.23 10.71 -19.64
C ILE A 57 -11.93 11.45 -19.26
N ARG A 58 -10.91 11.40 -20.10
CA ARG A 58 -9.63 12.09 -19.92
C ARG A 58 -9.71 13.58 -20.25
N GLY A 59 -10.79 14.04 -20.90
CA GLY A 59 -10.98 15.42 -21.33
C GLY A 59 -10.24 15.75 -22.63
N GLU A 60 -9.77 14.75 -23.35
CA GLU A 60 -9.14 14.89 -24.66
C GLU A 60 -10.19 15.10 -25.76
N HIS A 61 -11.38 14.50 -25.56
CA HIS A 61 -12.55 14.74 -26.40
C HIS A 61 -13.72 15.27 -25.55
N LYS A 62 -14.63 16.01 -26.22
CA LYS A 62 -15.83 16.53 -25.57
C LYS A 62 -16.79 15.41 -25.24
N VAL A 63 -17.26 15.35 -24.00
CA VAL A 63 -18.30 14.38 -23.59
C VAL A 63 -19.59 14.63 -24.38
N VAL A 64 -20.10 13.60 -25.04
CA VAL A 64 -21.31 13.64 -25.87
C VAL A 64 -22.47 12.99 -25.11
N GLY A 65 -23.64 13.63 -25.16
CA GLY A 65 -24.90 13.16 -24.58
C GLY A 65 -25.55 14.18 -23.65
N LYS A 66 -26.88 14.17 -23.63
CA LYS A 66 -27.65 15.06 -22.74
C LYS A 66 -27.37 14.67 -21.28
N ASP A 67 -26.98 15.64 -20.47
CA ASP A 67 -26.67 15.49 -19.04
C ASP A 67 -25.54 14.47 -18.74
N MET A 68 -24.73 14.10 -19.77
CA MET A 68 -23.58 13.21 -19.59
C MET A 68 -22.38 13.99 -19.06
N THR A 69 -21.67 13.41 -18.09
CA THR A 69 -20.40 13.90 -17.55
C THR A 69 -19.34 12.80 -17.62
N ALA A 70 -18.08 13.17 -17.55
CA ALA A 70 -16.98 12.18 -17.51
C ALA A 70 -17.15 11.15 -16.36
N ALA A 71 -17.68 11.58 -15.21
CA ALA A 71 -17.96 10.69 -14.08
C ALA A 71 -19.08 9.69 -14.39
N LYS A 72 -20.18 10.15 -15.00
CA LYS A 72 -21.30 9.29 -15.43
C LYS A 72 -20.86 8.33 -16.52
N LEU A 73 -20.02 8.80 -17.46
CA LEU A 73 -19.48 7.98 -18.53
C LEU A 73 -18.56 6.89 -17.96
N LYS A 74 -17.64 7.24 -17.04
CA LYS A 74 -16.80 6.25 -16.35
C LYS A 74 -17.65 5.19 -15.62
N ALA A 75 -18.74 5.58 -14.98
CA ALA A 75 -19.61 4.65 -14.26
C ALA A 75 -20.32 3.61 -15.19
N GLN A 76 -20.38 3.88 -16.49
CA GLN A 76 -20.97 3.00 -17.51
C GLN A 76 -19.94 2.11 -18.21
N LEU A 77 -18.64 2.28 -17.93
CA LEU A 77 -17.62 1.44 -18.54
C LEU A 77 -17.82 -0.04 -18.14
N PRO A 78 -17.48 -0.97 -19.03
CA PRO A 78 -17.34 -2.36 -18.68
C PRO A 78 -16.27 -2.51 -17.60
N PHE A 79 -16.31 -3.63 -16.87
CA PHE A 79 -15.36 -3.87 -15.78
C PHE A 79 -14.97 -5.35 -15.69
N ARG A 80 -13.85 -5.60 -15.04
CA ARG A 80 -13.34 -6.90 -14.67
C ARG A 80 -13.21 -7.03 -13.16
N CYS A 81 -13.31 -8.24 -12.62
CA CYS A 81 -12.87 -8.56 -11.26
C CYS A 81 -11.48 -9.18 -11.34
N THR A 82 -10.61 -8.79 -10.40
CA THR A 82 -9.20 -9.23 -10.42
C THR A 82 -9.02 -10.59 -9.77
N HIS A 83 -9.66 -10.81 -8.64
CA HIS A 83 -9.33 -11.90 -7.73
C HIS A 83 -9.95 -13.24 -8.13
N TYR A 84 -11.15 -13.22 -8.70
CA TYR A 84 -11.94 -14.41 -9.03
C TYR A 84 -12.42 -14.35 -10.47
N TYR A 85 -12.49 -15.52 -11.13
CA TYR A 85 -13.05 -15.61 -12.46
C TYR A 85 -14.52 -16.04 -12.47
N HIS A 86 -15.09 -16.39 -11.31
CA HIS A 86 -16.48 -16.85 -11.24
C HIS A 86 -17.18 -16.38 -9.95
N PHE A 87 -18.43 -15.99 -10.09
CA PHE A 87 -19.40 -15.73 -9.02
C PHE A 87 -20.65 -16.58 -9.26
N VAL A 88 -21.19 -17.20 -8.22
CA VAL A 88 -22.40 -18.02 -8.29
C VAL A 88 -23.57 -17.17 -8.80
N ASP A 89 -24.37 -17.71 -9.70
CA ASP A 89 -25.48 -17.03 -10.39
C ASP A 89 -25.06 -15.72 -11.09
N ASP A 90 -23.78 -15.59 -11.46
CA ASP A 90 -23.24 -14.37 -12.05
C ASP A 90 -23.44 -13.09 -11.18
N LYS A 91 -23.71 -13.26 -9.89
CA LYS A 91 -23.92 -12.15 -8.96
C LYS A 91 -22.62 -11.76 -8.27
N ARG A 92 -22.10 -10.58 -8.58
CA ARG A 92 -20.90 -10.03 -7.96
C ARG A 92 -21.18 -9.54 -6.54
N ARG A 93 -21.14 -10.45 -5.59
CA ARG A 93 -21.32 -10.24 -4.15
C ARG A 93 -20.41 -11.16 -3.37
N GLN A 94 -20.03 -10.80 -2.14
CA GLN A 94 -19.14 -11.59 -1.29
C GLN A 94 -19.69 -12.98 -0.98
N ASP A 95 -20.99 -13.07 -0.74
CA ASP A 95 -21.70 -14.33 -0.45
C ASP A 95 -21.94 -15.22 -1.70
N HIS A 96 -21.62 -14.72 -2.90
CA HIS A 96 -21.68 -15.43 -4.18
C HIS A 96 -20.30 -15.72 -4.78
N ILE A 97 -19.21 -15.47 -4.04
CA ILE A 97 -17.87 -15.84 -4.49
C ILE A 97 -17.76 -17.36 -4.56
N ALA A 98 -17.24 -17.88 -5.67
CA ALA A 98 -16.83 -19.27 -5.83
C ALA A 98 -15.33 -19.40 -5.42
N PRO A 99 -15.00 -19.88 -4.20
CA PRO A 99 -13.62 -19.87 -3.69
C PRO A 99 -12.62 -20.61 -4.58
N GLU A 100 -13.08 -21.67 -5.25
CA GLU A 100 -12.27 -22.46 -6.19
C GLU A 100 -11.84 -21.68 -7.43
N SER A 101 -12.52 -20.56 -7.74
CA SER A 101 -12.21 -19.68 -8.86
C SER A 101 -11.15 -18.61 -8.56
N PHE A 102 -10.54 -18.66 -7.37
CA PHE A 102 -9.52 -17.72 -6.96
C PHE A 102 -8.27 -17.80 -7.83
N LEU A 103 -7.87 -16.67 -8.41
CA LEU A 103 -6.79 -16.59 -9.40
C LEU A 103 -5.40 -16.38 -8.78
N PHE A 104 -5.31 -16.13 -7.47
CA PHE A 104 -4.06 -15.79 -6.78
C PHE A 104 -3.33 -14.60 -7.44
N GLN A 105 -4.09 -13.63 -7.88
CA GLN A 105 -3.62 -12.34 -8.38
C GLN A 105 -4.41 -11.21 -7.74
N THR A 106 -3.84 -10.01 -7.73
CA THR A 106 -4.48 -8.83 -7.17
C THR A 106 -4.11 -7.58 -7.96
N THR A 107 -4.91 -6.50 -7.84
CA THR A 107 -4.67 -5.21 -8.48
C THR A 107 -4.32 -4.16 -7.44
N ILE A 108 -3.25 -3.43 -7.70
CA ILE A 108 -2.88 -2.19 -7.01
C ILE A 108 -3.42 -1.03 -7.83
N ASP A 109 -4.21 -0.15 -7.22
CA ASP A 109 -4.77 1.05 -7.85
C ASP A 109 -4.01 2.28 -7.35
N ILE A 110 -3.23 2.93 -8.22
CA ILE A 110 -2.45 4.13 -7.90
C ILE A 110 -3.28 5.34 -8.31
N ASP A 111 -3.96 5.92 -7.34
CA ASP A 111 -4.89 7.02 -7.54
C ASP A 111 -4.23 8.41 -7.53
N ASP A 112 -2.98 8.53 -7.08
CA ASP A 112 -2.22 9.77 -7.09
C ASP A 112 -1.46 9.93 -8.41
N LYS A 113 -1.79 10.97 -9.17
CA LYS A 113 -1.16 11.25 -10.47
C LYS A 113 0.34 11.52 -10.37
N GLU A 114 0.78 12.10 -9.27
CA GLU A 114 2.19 12.44 -9.05
C GLU A 114 3.04 11.17 -8.81
N LEU A 115 2.42 10.08 -8.39
CA LEU A 115 3.08 8.81 -8.13
C LEU A 115 3.03 7.82 -9.30
N VAL A 116 2.25 8.09 -10.35
CA VAL A 116 2.04 7.16 -11.47
C VAL A 116 3.36 6.76 -12.14
N ASP A 117 4.18 7.73 -12.53
CA ASP A 117 5.44 7.45 -13.24
C ASP A 117 6.42 6.72 -12.33
N THR A 118 6.54 7.13 -11.07
CA THR A 118 7.40 6.46 -10.09
C THR A 118 6.95 5.04 -9.81
N ALA A 119 5.63 4.81 -9.64
CA ALA A 119 5.08 3.48 -9.41
C ALA A 119 5.26 2.57 -10.62
N LEU A 120 5.11 3.11 -11.84
CA LEU A 120 5.32 2.39 -13.09
C LEU A 120 6.77 1.91 -13.24
N GLU A 121 7.74 2.81 -13.02
CA GLU A 121 9.17 2.48 -13.09
C GLU A 121 9.55 1.47 -12.00
N MET A 122 9.06 1.68 -10.76
CA MET A 122 9.33 0.78 -9.64
C MET A 122 8.71 -0.60 -9.85
N ALA A 123 7.51 -0.69 -10.39
CA ALA A 123 6.87 -1.98 -10.68
C ALA A 123 7.69 -2.83 -11.67
N LYS A 124 8.24 -2.20 -12.71
CA LYS A 124 9.14 -2.87 -13.67
C LYS A 124 10.45 -3.28 -13.01
N LEU A 125 11.03 -2.39 -12.19
CA LEU A 125 12.27 -2.67 -11.48
C LEU A 125 12.10 -3.84 -10.50
N LEU A 126 11.00 -3.89 -9.77
CA LEU A 126 10.68 -5.00 -8.84
C LEU A 126 10.51 -6.32 -9.59
N ASP A 127 9.91 -6.30 -10.78
CA ASP A 127 9.71 -7.52 -11.59
C ASP A 127 11.03 -8.09 -12.12
N GLU A 128 12.01 -7.23 -12.43
CA GLU A 128 13.29 -7.61 -13.04
C GLU A 128 14.40 -7.90 -12.02
N SER A 129 14.37 -7.25 -10.85
CA SER A 129 15.46 -7.28 -9.88
C SER A 129 15.51 -8.59 -9.08
N GLU A 130 16.72 -9.13 -8.87
CA GLU A 130 16.92 -10.31 -7.99
C GLU A 130 16.78 -9.96 -6.52
N THR A 131 17.08 -8.72 -6.14
CA THR A 131 17.18 -8.30 -4.74
C THR A 131 16.54 -6.95 -4.52
N LEU A 132 16.07 -6.68 -3.30
CA LEU A 132 15.58 -5.38 -2.85
C LEU A 132 16.70 -4.48 -2.30
N GLY A 133 17.93 -4.96 -2.27
CA GLY A 133 19.09 -4.25 -1.72
C GLY A 133 19.83 -5.07 -0.66
N THR A 134 20.63 -4.37 0.15
CA THR A 134 21.43 -4.98 1.21
C THR A 134 21.10 -4.33 2.55
N LYS A 135 20.87 -5.13 3.58
CA LYS A 135 20.66 -4.67 4.97
C LYS A 135 21.63 -5.38 5.88
N ASN A 136 22.40 -4.63 6.67
CA ASN A 136 23.43 -5.18 7.57
C ASN A 136 24.47 -6.11 6.90
N GLY A 137 24.77 -5.86 5.63
CA GLY A 137 25.69 -6.70 4.84
C GLY A 137 25.05 -7.94 4.21
N GLU A 138 23.80 -8.22 4.49
CA GLU A 138 23.04 -9.33 3.89
C GLU A 138 22.16 -8.85 2.75
N THR A 139 22.17 -9.58 1.65
CA THR A 139 21.32 -9.32 0.48
C THR A 139 19.88 -9.73 0.78
N ILE A 140 18.93 -8.83 0.57
CA ILE A 140 17.50 -9.09 0.75
C ILE A 140 16.94 -9.63 -0.57
N PRO A 141 16.46 -10.89 -0.62
CA PRO A 141 15.82 -11.42 -1.82
C PRO A 141 14.58 -10.61 -2.19
N ASN A 142 14.37 -10.42 -3.48
CA ASN A 142 13.16 -9.75 -3.97
C ASN A 142 12.02 -10.77 -4.18
N PRO A 143 10.95 -10.75 -3.37
CA PRO A 143 9.83 -11.67 -3.53
C PRO A 143 8.92 -11.32 -4.72
N TRP A 144 9.13 -10.16 -5.34
CA TRP A 144 8.28 -9.61 -6.41
C TRP A 144 8.79 -9.92 -7.80
N LYS A 145 10.00 -10.50 -7.93
CA LYS A 145 10.58 -10.84 -9.22
C LYS A 145 9.68 -11.80 -10.00
N GLY A 146 9.34 -11.43 -11.24
CA GLY A 146 8.47 -12.21 -12.13
C GLY A 146 7.00 -12.27 -11.67
N MET A 147 6.60 -11.38 -10.74
CA MET A 147 5.21 -11.35 -10.23
C MET A 147 4.30 -10.38 -11.00
N LEU A 148 4.86 -9.51 -11.83
CA LEU A 148 4.09 -8.55 -12.61
C LEU A 148 3.25 -9.27 -13.68
N LEU A 149 1.94 -9.01 -13.67
CA LEU A 149 1.00 -9.62 -14.61
C LEU A 149 0.48 -8.63 -15.65
N HIS A 150 0.18 -7.40 -15.23
CA HIS A 150 -0.40 -6.41 -16.14
C HIS A 150 -0.16 -4.99 -15.62
N LEU A 151 0.06 -4.07 -16.56
CA LEU A 151 0.12 -2.63 -16.32
C LEU A 151 -0.79 -1.92 -17.31
N GLU A 152 -1.65 -1.04 -16.81
CA GLU A 152 -2.50 -0.21 -17.66
C GLU A 152 -2.73 1.16 -17.05
N TYR A 153 -2.88 2.18 -17.90
CA TYR A 153 -3.44 3.43 -17.45
C TYR A 153 -4.94 3.29 -17.21
N SER A 154 -5.42 3.74 -16.06
CA SER A 154 -6.85 3.79 -15.75
C SER A 154 -7.60 4.76 -16.67
N ALA A 155 -8.93 4.72 -16.63
CA ALA A 155 -9.77 5.63 -17.40
C ALA A 155 -9.51 7.13 -17.12
N ARG A 156 -8.90 7.46 -15.99
CA ARG A 156 -8.48 8.84 -15.62
C ARG A 156 -6.96 9.05 -15.72
N LYS A 157 -6.27 8.22 -16.47
CA LYS A 157 -4.81 8.29 -16.66
C LYS A 157 -4.02 8.16 -15.35
N LYS A 158 -4.54 7.32 -14.43
CA LYS A 158 -3.86 6.81 -13.24
C LYS A 158 -3.33 5.41 -13.56
N LEU A 159 -2.80 4.64 -12.61
CA LEU A 159 -2.16 3.37 -12.90
C LEU A 159 -2.84 2.21 -12.17
N HIS A 160 -3.13 1.13 -12.89
CA HIS A 160 -3.43 -0.18 -12.34
C HIS A 160 -2.25 -1.12 -12.54
N ILE A 161 -1.88 -1.85 -11.49
CA ILE A 161 -0.80 -2.84 -11.51
C ILE A 161 -1.39 -4.17 -11.04
N ASP A 162 -1.50 -5.15 -11.92
CA ASP A 162 -1.88 -6.50 -11.52
C ASP A 162 -0.62 -7.34 -11.24
N ILE A 163 -0.60 -8.02 -10.10
CA ILE A 163 0.50 -8.87 -9.69
C ILE A 163 0.03 -10.25 -9.28
N ARG A 164 0.89 -11.25 -9.42
CA ARG A 164 0.73 -12.57 -8.80
C ARG A 164 0.96 -12.45 -7.30
N MET A 165 0.09 -13.06 -6.51
CA MET A 165 0.24 -13.08 -5.07
C MET A 165 1.35 -14.08 -4.67
N PRO A 166 2.25 -13.74 -3.75
CA PRO A 166 3.17 -14.70 -3.15
C PRO A 166 2.43 -15.85 -2.45
N ILE A 167 3.06 -17.01 -2.35
CA ILE A 167 2.46 -18.18 -1.73
C ILE A 167 2.18 -17.92 -0.25
N GLY A 168 0.93 -18.14 0.17
CA GLY A 168 0.49 -17.98 1.55
C GLY A 168 0.13 -16.55 1.97
N MET A 169 0.30 -15.54 1.13
CA MET A 169 -0.15 -14.17 1.41
C MET A 169 -1.60 -13.97 0.97
N THR A 170 -2.39 -13.30 1.80
CA THR A 170 -3.76 -12.88 1.48
C THR A 170 -3.76 -11.69 0.51
N ILE A 171 -4.94 -11.31 0.00
CA ILE A 171 -5.10 -10.12 -0.86
C ILE A 171 -4.54 -8.87 -0.14
N GLU A 172 -4.99 -8.63 1.10
CA GLU A 172 -4.57 -7.47 1.88
C GLU A 172 -3.06 -7.47 2.16
N GLU A 173 -2.51 -8.57 2.63
CA GLU A 173 -1.08 -8.70 2.92
C GLU A 173 -0.23 -8.45 1.66
N THR A 174 -0.67 -9.00 0.52
CA THR A 174 0.03 -8.82 -0.76
C THR A 174 0.01 -7.36 -1.19
N GLN A 175 -1.15 -6.71 -1.17
CA GLN A 175 -1.28 -5.32 -1.60
C GLN A 175 -0.49 -4.37 -0.70
N ARG A 176 -0.58 -4.53 0.63
CA ARG A 176 0.20 -3.70 1.57
C ARG A 176 1.70 -3.87 1.35
N ALA A 177 2.19 -5.11 1.29
CA ALA A 177 3.61 -5.37 1.12
C ALA A 177 4.15 -4.90 -0.25
N TYR A 178 3.33 -4.99 -1.31
CA TYR A 178 3.73 -4.49 -2.62
C TYR A 178 3.70 -2.97 -2.69
N CYS A 179 2.69 -2.32 -2.12
CA CYS A 179 2.65 -0.86 -2.00
C CYS A 179 3.84 -0.31 -1.20
N ASP A 180 4.23 -0.99 -0.11
CA ASP A 180 5.43 -0.65 0.66
C ASP A 180 6.69 -0.78 -0.21
N ALA A 181 6.80 -1.83 -1.02
CA ALA A 181 7.93 -2.02 -1.94
C ALA A 181 7.96 -0.98 -3.07
N LEU A 182 6.79 -0.52 -3.54
CA LEU A 182 6.67 0.58 -4.51
C LEU A 182 6.96 1.96 -3.88
N GLY A 183 6.87 2.09 -2.55
CA GLY A 183 6.94 3.37 -1.86
C GLY A 183 5.68 4.24 -2.05
N VAL A 184 4.50 3.62 -2.21
CA VAL A 184 3.23 4.31 -2.46
C VAL A 184 2.17 3.93 -1.41
N PRO A 185 1.16 4.80 -1.15
CA PRO A 185 0.05 4.45 -0.28
C PRO A 185 -0.81 3.35 -0.91
N CYS A 186 -1.31 2.45 -0.07
CA CYS A 186 -2.22 1.40 -0.48
C CYS A 186 -3.68 1.87 -0.46
N ASP A 187 -4.43 1.65 -1.54
CA ASP A 187 -5.89 1.86 -1.55
C ASP A 187 -6.59 0.67 -0.90
N GLU A 188 -6.98 0.82 0.37
CA GLU A 188 -7.67 -0.24 1.14
C GLU A 188 -9.00 -0.68 0.50
N SER A 189 -9.62 0.13 -0.35
CA SER A 189 -10.83 -0.27 -1.07
C SER A 189 -10.59 -1.41 -2.05
N CYS A 190 -9.32 -1.65 -2.43
CA CYS A 190 -8.92 -2.75 -3.30
C CYS A 190 -8.78 -4.11 -2.61
N PHE A 191 -8.85 -4.17 -1.26
CA PHE A 191 -8.81 -5.43 -0.51
C PHE A 191 -10.10 -6.25 -0.64
N SER A 192 -11.19 -5.62 -1.05
CA SER A 192 -12.46 -6.27 -1.24
C SER A 192 -12.36 -7.39 -2.30
N PRO A 193 -12.74 -8.64 -1.95
CA PRO A 193 -12.63 -9.78 -2.86
C PRO A 193 -13.37 -9.58 -4.18
N GLU A 194 -14.50 -8.87 -4.16
CA GLU A 194 -15.33 -8.55 -5.31
C GLU A 194 -14.98 -7.22 -5.99
N ARG A 195 -13.77 -6.68 -5.73
CA ARG A 195 -13.31 -5.42 -6.33
C ARG A 195 -13.42 -5.45 -7.85
N ILE A 196 -13.95 -4.36 -8.42
CA ILE A 196 -13.99 -4.14 -9.86
C ILE A 196 -12.89 -3.16 -10.30
N ILE A 197 -12.35 -3.43 -11.49
CA ILE A 197 -11.48 -2.52 -12.23
C ILE A 197 -12.19 -2.21 -13.55
N PHE A 198 -12.41 -0.92 -13.81
CA PHE A 198 -12.99 -0.48 -15.07
C PHE A 198 -12.02 -0.76 -16.22
N ILE A 199 -12.55 -1.35 -17.29
CA ILE A 199 -11.76 -1.67 -18.47
C ILE A 199 -11.50 -0.41 -19.26
N THR A 200 -10.29 -0.28 -19.74
CA THR A 200 -9.82 0.79 -20.61
C THR A 200 -9.60 0.28 -22.04
N ASP A 201 -9.19 1.15 -22.93
CA ASP A 201 -8.91 0.81 -24.33
C ASP A 201 -7.52 0.16 -24.46
N LYS A 202 -7.27 -0.40 -25.63
CA LYS A 202 -6.00 -1.06 -25.95
C LYS A 202 -4.78 -0.13 -25.84
N GLU A 203 -4.95 1.15 -26.09
CA GLU A 203 -3.86 2.15 -26.03
C GLU A 203 -3.46 2.47 -24.59
N SER A 204 -4.32 2.18 -23.63
CA SER A 204 -4.03 2.32 -22.21
C SER A 204 -3.20 1.18 -21.64
N GLU A 205 -3.11 0.03 -22.33
CA GLU A 205 -2.32 -1.12 -21.90
C GLU A 205 -0.83 -0.86 -22.10
N ILE A 206 -0.03 -1.05 -21.04
CA ILE A 206 1.42 -0.83 -21.06
C ILE A 206 2.18 -2.16 -21.14
N TYR A 207 1.70 -3.15 -20.39
CA TYR A 207 2.34 -4.46 -20.30
C TYR A 207 1.29 -5.55 -19.98
N ARG A 208 1.48 -6.73 -20.55
CA ARG A 208 0.69 -7.93 -20.26
C ARG A 208 1.56 -9.18 -20.27
N SER A 209 1.57 -9.86 -19.12
CA SER A 209 2.18 -11.19 -18.99
C SER A 209 1.30 -12.27 -19.64
N PRO A 210 1.89 -13.32 -20.25
CA PRO A 210 1.13 -14.51 -20.67
C PRO A 210 0.40 -15.23 -19.52
N MET A 211 0.78 -14.93 -18.28
CA MET A 211 0.17 -15.53 -17.08
C MET A 211 -1.01 -14.74 -16.53
N TRP A 212 -1.33 -13.59 -17.10
CA TRP A 212 -2.45 -12.77 -16.64
C TRP A 212 -3.78 -13.48 -16.85
N TYR A 213 -4.58 -13.60 -15.79
CA TYR A 213 -5.81 -14.41 -15.73
C TYR A 213 -5.65 -15.90 -16.07
N ALA A 214 -4.42 -16.42 -16.07
CA ALA A 214 -4.20 -17.86 -16.22
C ALA A 214 -4.73 -18.60 -14.98
N VAL A 215 -5.57 -19.59 -15.21
CA VAL A 215 -5.95 -20.57 -14.19
C VAL A 215 -4.73 -21.42 -13.89
N LEU A 216 -4.29 -21.44 -12.65
CA LEU A 216 -3.10 -22.17 -12.23
C LEU A 216 -3.29 -23.69 -12.38
N SER A 217 -2.20 -24.41 -12.52
CA SER A 217 -2.21 -25.86 -12.52
C SER A 217 -2.70 -26.43 -11.18
N ASP A 218 -3.25 -27.64 -11.20
CA ASP A 218 -3.73 -28.30 -9.98
C ASP A 218 -2.65 -28.39 -8.91
N GLU A 219 -1.38 -28.60 -9.32
CA GLU A 219 -0.25 -28.66 -8.39
C GLU A 219 0.04 -27.30 -7.74
N GLU A 220 0.06 -26.20 -8.52
CA GLU A 220 0.23 -24.87 -7.96
C GLU A 220 -0.94 -24.46 -7.06
N LEU A 221 -2.17 -24.80 -7.44
CA LEU A 221 -3.36 -24.61 -6.62
C LEU A 221 -3.25 -25.37 -5.30
N ARG A 222 -2.80 -26.62 -5.33
CA ARG A 222 -2.60 -27.44 -4.13
C ARG A 222 -1.59 -26.79 -3.19
N ILE A 223 -0.41 -26.39 -3.69
CA ILE A 223 0.64 -25.76 -2.89
C ILE A 223 0.12 -24.47 -2.21
N ARG A 224 -0.57 -23.60 -2.97
CA ARG A 224 -1.09 -22.33 -2.46
C ARG A 224 -2.20 -22.51 -1.43
N ARG A 225 -3.13 -23.46 -1.67
CA ARG A 225 -4.22 -23.79 -0.76
C ARG A 225 -3.70 -24.43 0.54
N GLU A 226 -2.70 -25.30 0.46
CA GLU A 226 -2.03 -25.85 1.64
C GLU A 226 -1.32 -24.77 2.48
N ALA A 227 -0.74 -23.76 1.83
CA ALA A 227 -0.13 -22.65 2.55
C ALA A 227 -1.18 -21.84 3.34
N PHE A 228 -2.37 -21.61 2.79
CA PHE A 228 -3.48 -21.01 3.51
C PHE A 228 -4.02 -21.90 4.63
N ALA A 229 -4.21 -23.19 4.36
CA ALA A 229 -4.68 -24.16 5.36
C ALA A 229 -3.76 -24.23 6.58
N LYS A 230 -2.43 -24.17 6.40
CA LYS A 230 -1.45 -24.09 7.51
C LYS A 230 -1.62 -22.85 8.38
N ARG A 231 -2.24 -21.80 7.87
CA ARG A 231 -2.57 -20.56 8.58
C ARG A 231 -4.01 -20.55 9.13
N GLY A 232 -4.78 -21.61 8.94
CA GLY A 232 -6.20 -21.68 9.35
C GLY A 232 -7.13 -20.81 8.48
N LEU A 233 -6.73 -20.54 7.24
CA LEU A 233 -7.51 -19.79 6.26
C LEU A 233 -8.19 -20.74 5.26
N ASP A 234 -9.25 -20.25 4.61
CA ASP A 234 -9.91 -20.94 3.50
C ASP A 234 -9.00 -21.03 2.26
N ILE A 235 -9.43 -21.82 1.27
CA ILE A 235 -8.65 -22.08 0.04
C ILE A 235 -8.32 -20.84 -0.79
N ASP A 236 -9.01 -19.73 -0.55
CA ASP A 236 -8.81 -18.41 -1.16
C ASP A 236 -8.20 -17.39 -0.19
N GLY A 237 -7.73 -17.82 0.97
CA GLY A 237 -7.07 -16.97 1.96
C GLY A 237 -8.00 -16.13 2.83
N ARG A 238 -9.34 -16.28 2.70
CA ARG A 238 -10.29 -15.62 3.59
C ARG A 238 -10.32 -16.31 4.96
N LYS A 239 -10.77 -15.60 6.00
CA LYS A 239 -10.94 -16.21 7.33
C LYS A 239 -12.07 -17.24 7.28
N ASN A 240 -11.83 -18.40 7.85
CA ASN A 240 -12.80 -19.48 7.93
C ASN A 240 -13.97 -19.04 8.85
N GLN A 241 -15.15 -18.85 8.29
CA GLN A 241 -16.34 -18.41 9.04
C GLN A 241 -16.85 -19.46 10.03
N SER A 242 -16.50 -20.73 9.86
CA SER A 242 -16.92 -21.80 10.77
C SER A 242 -16.25 -21.76 12.15
N ASN A 243 -15.11 -21.07 12.31
CA ASN A 243 -14.42 -20.94 13.59
C ASN A 243 -14.83 -19.71 14.41
N SER A 244 -15.53 -18.72 13.82
CA SER A 244 -15.98 -17.55 14.55
C SER A 244 -17.19 -17.80 15.44
N ASN A 245 -17.99 -18.83 15.15
CA ASN A 245 -19.20 -19.17 15.93
C ASN A 245 -18.93 -20.08 17.14
N GLN A 246 -17.71 -20.61 17.31
CA GLN A 246 -17.40 -21.48 18.47
C GLN A 246 -16.78 -20.70 19.65
N HIS A 247 -16.36 -19.45 19.47
CA HIS A 247 -15.78 -18.66 20.57
C HIS A 247 -16.74 -17.67 21.23
N GLU A 248 -17.95 -17.46 20.67
CA GLU A 248 -18.93 -16.53 21.25
C GLU A 248 -20.01 -17.22 22.12
N THR A 249 -19.98 -18.56 22.28
CA THR A 249 -21.06 -19.31 23.00
C THR A 249 -20.69 -19.69 24.44
N GLU A 250 -19.50 -19.36 24.95
CA GLU A 250 -19.11 -19.73 26.32
C GLU A 250 -18.98 -18.58 27.34
N GLN A 251 -19.43 -17.35 27.01
CA GLN A 251 -19.48 -16.27 28.01
C GLN A 251 -20.82 -15.49 27.96
N SER A 252 -21.91 -16.15 28.33
CA SER A 252 -23.14 -15.45 28.71
C SER A 252 -24.00 -16.31 29.59
N THR A 253 -23.62 -16.45 30.83
CA THR A 253 -24.58 -16.65 31.96
C THR A 253 -23.83 -16.29 33.23
N VAL A 254 -24.05 -15.13 33.80
CA VAL A 254 -24.45 -14.84 35.17
C VAL A 254 -24.76 -13.33 35.24
N GLY A 255 -25.98 -13.05 35.73
CA GLY A 255 -26.57 -11.74 35.79
C GLY A 255 -26.16 -10.87 36.97
N GLY A 256 -26.68 -9.65 36.96
CA GLY A 256 -26.83 -8.85 38.19
C GLY A 256 -26.47 -7.37 38.07
N ASN A 257 -27.47 -6.55 37.88
CA ASN A 257 -27.59 -5.11 38.13
C ASN A 257 -26.56 -4.44 39.06
N GLN A 258 -26.02 -3.26 38.69
CA GLN A 258 -26.36 -1.95 39.31
C GLN A 258 -25.40 -0.84 38.85
N VAL A 259 -25.96 0.36 38.70
CA VAL A 259 -25.39 1.63 38.24
C VAL A 259 -24.96 2.50 39.48
N PRO A 260 -24.28 3.68 39.32
CA PRO A 260 -22.98 4.07 39.88
C PRO A 260 -23.10 4.96 41.15
N PRO A 261 -22.04 5.52 41.71
CA PRO A 261 -21.52 6.84 41.33
C PRO A 261 -20.00 7.09 41.57
N SER A 262 -19.47 8.10 40.89
CA SER A 262 -18.25 8.85 41.24
C SER A 262 -18.48 9.67 42.54
N PRO A 263 -17.47 10.28 43.20
CA PRO A 263 -16.29 10.98 42.71
C PRO A 263 -15.04 11.03 43.62
N LEU A 264 -13.92 11.64 43.11
CA LEU A 264 -12.90 12.46 43.77
C LEU A 264 -12.08 11.91 44.94
N SER A 265 -10.71 11.91 44.77
CA SER A 265 -9.78 12.76 45.52
C SER A 265 -8.33 12.32 45.34
N HIS A 266 -7.46 13.31 45.05
CA HIS A 266 -6.02 13.26 45.37
C HIS A 266 -5.77 13.33 46.86
N PRO A 267 -4.57 13.00 47.43
CA PRO A 267 -3.31 13.74 47.24
C PRO A 267 -2.03 12.86 47.25
N ALA A 268 -1.00 13.32 46.56
CA ALA A 268 0.24 13.95 47.04
C ALA A 268 1.31 13.10 47.75
N ASP A 269 2.57 13.33 47.25
CA ASP A 269 3.87 13.25 47.88
C ASP A 269 4.51 11.88 48.13
N SER A 270 5.69 11.61 47.63
CA SER A 270 7.00 12.17 47.99
C SER A 270 8.15 11.39 47.37
N ASP A 271 9.11 12.14 46.86
CA ASP A 271 10.55 12.12 47.06
C ASP A 271 11.49 10.93 46.77
N THR A 272 12.55 11.36 46.07
CA THR A 272 13.99 10.99 46.16
C THR A 272 14.42 9.74 45.39
N ALA A 273 15.49 9.73 44.68
CA ALA A 273 16.73 10.44 44.51
C ALA A 273 17.61 9.75 43.46
N THR A 274 18.35 10.54 42.71
CA THR A 274 19.71 10.34 42.20
C THR A 274 20.20 9.03 41.63
N GLY A 275 20.70 9.12 40.39
CA GLY A 275 21.60 8.14 39.78
C GLY A 275 22.15 8.66 38.47
N ASP A 276 23.22 9.44 38.59
CA ASP A 276 24.13 9.89 37.53
C ASP A 276 24.80 8.71 36.84
N SER A 277 24.81 8.68 35.53
CA SER A 277 25.93 8.14 34.74
C SER A 277 25.82 8.63 33.27
N GLY A 278 26.69 9.59 32.99
CA GLY A 278 26.91 10.11 31.67
C GLY A 278 27.47 9.06 30.71
N ALA A 279 26.86 9.00 29.53
CA ALA A 279 27.52 8.48 28.31
C ALA A 279 27.43 9.59 27.27
N ALA A 280 28.61 10.09 26.89
CA ALA A 280 28.73 11.10 25.83
C ALA A 280 28.21 10.55 24.50
N PRO A 281 27.50 11.36 23.70
CA PRO A 281 27.12 10.94 22.37
C PRO A 281 28.32 10.99 21.43
N HIS A 282 28.54 9.90 20.70
CA HIS A 282 29.45 9.89 19.56
C HIS A 282 28.95 10.87 18.52
N SER A 283 29.67 11.97 18.36
CA SER A 283 29.48 12.93 17.28
C SER A 283 30.03 12.33 15.98
N ASP A 284 29.17 11.77 15.17
CA ASP A 284 29.45 11.59 13.77
C ASP A 284 29.35 12.98 13.10
N GLY A 285 30.47 13.51 12.63
CA GLY A 285 30.60 14.86 12.09
C GLY A 285 29.98 15.00 10.68
N GLY A 286 28.66 14.79 10.57
CA GLY A 286 27.89 15.11 9.38
C GLY A 286 27.57 16.59 9.30
N ASN A 287 27.74 17.19 8.14
CA ASN A 287 27.37 18.57 7.84
C ASN A 287 25.88 18.79 8.19
N PRO A 288 25.50 19.71 9.11
CA PRO A 288 24.13 19.87 9.62
C PRO A 288 23.06 20.22 8.57
N GLY A 289 23.47 20.53 7.31
CA GLY A 289 22.54 20.82 6.22
C GLY A 289 22.06 19.59 5.43
N THR A 290 22.65 18.43 5.63
CA THR A 290 22.36 17.19 4.86
C THR A 290 21.60 16.13 5.64
N ASP A 291 21.23 16.39 6.90
CA ASP A 291 20.48 15.45 7.73
C ASP A 291 19.03 15.35 7.28
N LYS A 292 18.63 14.16 6.80
CA LYS A 292 17.27 13.87 6.33
C LYS A 292 16.19 14.19 7.38
N SER A 293 16.47 13.92 8.65
CA SER A 293 15.51 14.17 9.73
C SER A 293 15.27 15.67 9.94
N LEU A 294 16.29 16.50 9.80
CA LEU A 294 16.15 17.96 9.85
C LEU A 294 15.31 18.49 8.70
N VAL A 295 15.60 18.03 7.48
CA VAL A 295 14.84 18.42 6.29
C VAL A 295 13.38 17.97 6.40
N ALA A 296 13.14 16.74 6.83
CA ALA A 296 11.78 16.21 7.02
C ALA A 296 11.01 17.02 8.08
N PHE A 297 11.64 17.36 9.20
CA PHE A 297 11.03 18.20 10.25
C PHE A 297 10.59 19.55 9.69
N ASP A 298 11.45 20.21 8.92
CA ASP A 298 11.15 21.51 8.32
C ASP A 298 9.97 21.42 7.33
N LEU A 299 9.89 20.36 6.52
CA LEU A 299 8.76 20.11 5.63
C LEU A 299 7.45 19.80 6.40
N PHE A 300 7.49 19.04 7.49
CA PHE A 300 6.33 18.84 8.35
C PHE A 300 5.90 20.10 9.08
N ARG A 301 6.83 20.99 9.42
CA ARG A 301 6.54 22.32 9.94
C ARG A 301 5.75 23.13 8.89
N GLN A 302 6.16 23.11 7.62
CA GLN A 302 5.43 23.75 6.53
C GLN A 302 4.04 23.13 6.35
N GLN A 303 3.94 21.81 6.34
CA GLN A 303 2.67 21.08 6.25
C GLN A 303 1.70 21.44 7.40
N ALA A 304 2.23 21.73 8.58
CA ALA A 304 1.47 22.21 9.74
C ALA A 304 1.12 23.71 9.67
N ASN A 305 1.46 24.42 8.57
CA ASN A 305 1.28 25.85 8.37
C ASN A 305 2.02 26.72 9.42
N LEU A 306 3.19 26.27 9.87
CA LEU A 306 4.00 26.93 10.89
C LEU A 306 5.20 27.70 10.32
N ASP A 307 5.30 27.91 9.01
CA ASP A 307 6.45 28.57 8.35
C ASP A 307 6.64 30.00 8.84
N LYS A 308 5.53 30.70 9.11
CA LYS A 308 5.52 32.09 9.56
C LYS A 308 5.43 32.26 11.08
N ILE A 309 5.44 31.16 11.81
CA ILE A 309 5.35 31.13 13.27
C ILE A 309 6.73 30.87 13.85
N ASP A 310 7.10 31.67 14.83
CA ASP A 310 8.28 31.36 15.64
C ASP A 310 7.94 30.21 16.59
N ILE A 311 8.41 29.03 16.23
CA ILE A 311 8.17 27.80 17.00
C ILE A 311 8.93 27.76 18.33
N ASN A 312 9.87 28.71 18.57
CA ASN A 312 10.60 28.88 19.81
C ASN A 312 9.95 29.87 20.78
N GLN A 313 8.89 30.57 20.31
CA GLN A 313 8.20 31.53 21.16
C GLN A 313 7.51 30.85 22.33
N GLU A 314 7.72 31.36 23.54
CA GLU A 314 7.05 30.92 24.75
C GLU A 314 5.52 30.97 24.60
N GLY A 315 4.82 29.93 25.02
CA GLY A 315 3.37 29.78 24.86
C GLY A 315 2.93 29.12 23.55
N SER A 316 3.77 29.08 22.49
CA SER A 316 3.46 28.39 21.23
C SER A 316 4.26 27.09 21.03
N ARG A 317 5.33 26.84 21.79
CA ARG A 317 6.27 25.75 21.62
C ARG A 317 5.59 24.38 21.65
N HIS A 318 4.81 24.11 22.70
CA HIS A 318 4.10 22.85 22.89
C HIS A 318 3.12 22.57 21.73
N SER A 319 2.27 23.55 21.41
CA SER A 319 1.28 23.40 20.33
C SER A 319 1.93 23.27 18.95
N SER A 320 3.05 23.96 18.71
CA SER A 320 3.81 23.85 17.46
C SER A 320 4.44 22.47 17.30
N LEU A 321 5.10 21.94 18.34
CA LEU A 321 5.67 20.58 18.29
C LEU A 321 4.56 19.53 18.12
N LEU A 322 3.45 19.65 18.85
CA LEU A 322 2.31 18.76 18.72
C LEU A 322 1.72 18.77 17.30
N ALA A 323 1.63 19.94 16.67
CA ALA A 323 1.15 20.08 15.29
C ALA A 323 2.10 19.39 14.29
N ILE A 324 3.43 19.55 14.45
CA ILE A 324 4.44 18.91 13.59
C ILE A 324 4.39 17.38 13.74
N LEU A 325 4.31 16.87 14.98
CA LEU A 325 4.15 15.43 15.26
C LEU A 325 2.87 14.90 14.63
N SER A 326 1.76 15.63 14.76
CA SER A 326 0.44 15.26 14.20
C SER A 326 0.39 15.33 12.68
N ALA A 327 1.20 16.20 12.05
CA ALA A 327 1.34 16.25 10.60
C ALA A 327 2.05 15.01 10.02
N GLY A 328 2.66 14.19 10.87
CA GLY A 328 3.22 12.90 10.49
C GLY A 328 4.74 12.77 10.71
N ALA A 329 5.39 13.73 11.33
CA ALA A 329 6.85 13.67 11.57
C ALA A 329 7.25 12.44 12.37
N SER A 330 6.43 12.01 13.34
CA SER A 330 6.63 10.79 14.14
C SER A 330 6.59 9.48 13.33
N ARG A 331 6.12 9.54 12.09
CA ARG A 331 6.03 8.36 11.21
C ARG A 331 7.30 8.14 10.38
N VAL A 332 8.10 9.18 10.15
CA VAL A 332 9.32 9.14 9.32
C VAL A 332 10.60 9.30 10.09
N MET A 333 10.52 9.64 11.39
CA MET A 333 11.64 9.78 12.31
C MET A 333 11.46 8.86 13.50
N SER A 334 12.55 8.32 14.03
CA SER A 334 12.55 7.67 15.34
C SER A 334 12.33 8.68 16.48
N GLU A 335 11.98 8.22 17.67
CA GLU A 335 11.87 9.08 18.85
C GLU A 335 13.19 9.79 19.14
N ASP A 336 14.31 9.08 19.01
CA ASP A 336 15.65 9.64 19.23
C ASP A 336 16.02 10.69 18.18
N ASP A 337 15.70 10.44 16.90
CA ASP A 337 15.87 11.45 15.85
C ASP A 337 15.03 12.70 16.13
N MET A 338 13.77 12.52 16.56
CA MET A 338 12.90 13.63 16.91
C MET A 338 13.49 14.46 18.06
N ARG A 339 13.97 13.83 19.12
CA ARG A 339 14.65 14.51 20.25
C ARG A 339 15.85 15.30 19.77
N ARG A 340 16.70 14.71 18.92
CA ARG A 340 17.87 15.35 18.33
C ARG A 340 17.49 16.53 17.44
N VAL A 341 16.48 16.38 16.59
CA VAL A 341 16.01 17.45 15.69
C VAL A 341 15.39 18.60 16.49
N VAL A 342 14.58 18.29 17.50
CA VAL A 342 13.99 19.31 18.39
C VAL A 342 15.08 20.06 19.18
N ALA A 343 16.15 19.39 19.60
CA ALA A 343 17.29 20.08 20.22
C ALA A 343 17.97 21.11 19.30
N ILE A 344 17.91 20.89 17.98
CA ILE A 344 18.48 21.80 16.97
C ILE A 344 17.47 22.89 16.55
N ARG A 345 16.21 22.54 16.34
CA ARG A 345 15.17 23.45 15.80
C ARG A 345 14.39 24.22 16.87
N MET A 346 14.31 23.65 18.08
CA MET A 346 13.58 24.21 19.22
C MET A 346 14.45 24.15 20.48
N PRO A 347 15.67 24.75 20.49
CA PRO A 347 16.66 24.57 21.55
C PRO A 347 16.16 25.01 22.92
N GLU A 348 15.36 26.07 22.99
CA GLU A 348 14.81 26.58 24.23
C GLU A 348 13.71 25.69 24.83
N PHE A 349 13.06 24.86 24.01
CA PHE A 349 12.02 23.95 24.43
C PHE A 349 12.56 22.53 24.69
N SER A 350 13.61 22.15 24.01
CA SER A 350 14.14 20.78 24.03
C SER A 350 14.56 20.28 25.39
N GLY A 351 15.05 21.19 26.28
CA GLY A 351 15.44 20.87 27.64
C GLY A 351 14.29 20.83 28.66
N GLU A 352 13.11 21.25 28.28
CA GLU A 352 11.96 21.27 29.18
C GLU A 352 11.37 19.88 29.37
N ARG A 353 10.94 19.55 30.59
CA ARG A 353 10.28 18.28 30.91
C ARG A 353 9.01 18.08 30.05
N ASP A 354 8.29 19.16 29.80
CA ASP A 354 7.07 19.15 28.96
C ASP A 354 7.36 18.71 27.51
N CYS A 355 8.46 19.17 26.93
CA CYS A 355 8.91 18.74 25.60
C CYS A 355 9.24 17.25 25.55
N GLN A 356 10.03 16.77 26.52
CA GLN A 356 10.46 15.38 26.58
C GLN A 356 9.26 14.45 26.79
N GLN A 357 8.32 14.86 27.66
CA GLN A 357 7.10 14.11 27.92
C GLN A 357 6.18 14.09 26.70
N LEU A 358 6.00 15.23 26.02
CA LEU A 358 5.19 15.33 24.80
C LEU A 358 5.69 14.37 23.70
N ILE A 359 7.00 14.35 23.45
CA ILE A 359 7.59 13.46 22.46
C ILE A 359 7.33 12.00 22.87
N HIS A 360 7.66 11.64 24.11
CA HIS A 360 7.51 10.29 24.62
C HIS A 360 6.05 9.81 24.51
N ASP A 361 5.10 10.58 25.02
CA ASP A 361 3.68 10.21 25.03
C ASP A 361 3.12 10.10 23.62
N PHE A 362 3.58 10.97 22.70
CA PHE A 362 3.15 10.92 21.32
C PHE A 362 3.65 9.64 20.63
N TYR A 363 4.93 9.28 20.81
CA TYR A 363 5.49 8.06 20.25
C TYR A 363 4.93 6.79 20.90
N ALA A 364 4.71 6.78 22.21
CA ALA A 364 4.06 5.67 22.90
C ALA A 364 2.63 5.42 22.39
N LYS A 365 1.90 6.49 22.03
CA LYS A 365 0.51 6.40 21.58
C LYS A 365 0.35 6.17 20.07
N TYR A 366 1.24 6.75 19.25
CA TYR A 366 1.09 6.82 17.80
C TYR A 366 2.31 6.30 17.02
N GLY A 367 3.42 5.99 17.69
CA GLY A 367 4.66 5.53 17.06
C GLY A 367 4.59 4.09 16.55
N ASP A 368 3.64 3.29 17.06
CA ASP A 368 3.43 1.94 16.54
C ASP A 368 2.76 2.00 15.16
N SER A 369 3.51 1.60 14.15
CA SER A 369 3.27 1.91 12.76
C SER A 369 2.38 0.91 12.00
N SER A 370 1.45 0.25 12.68
CA SER A 370 0.46 -0.63 12.02
C SER A 370 -0.51 0.11 11.08
N LYS A 371 -0.57 1.45 11.17
CA LYS A 371 -1.40 2.27 10.28
C LYS A 371 -0.59 2.72 9.06
N PRO A 372 -1.18 2.66 7.84
CA PRO A 372 -0.53 3.13 6.63
C PRO A 372 -0.15 4.61 6.71
N PHE A 373 0.93 4.99 6.03
CA PHE A 373 1.33 6.39 5.91
C PHE A 373 0.25 7.19 5.19
N SER A 374 -0.01 8.41 5.66
CA SER A 374 -0.83 9.35 4.91
C SER A 374 -0.08 9.81 3.63
N ARG A 375 -0.82 10.27 2.60
CA ARG A 375 -0.23 10.81 1.37
C ARG A 375 0.81 11.90 1.65
N ASP A 376 0.52 12.77 2.59
CA ASP A 376 1.42 13.85 2.97
C ASP A 376 2.70 13.35 3.61
N VAL A 377 2.63 12.33 4.44
CA VAL A 377 3.81 11.71 5.06
C VAL A 377 4.73 11.12 3.99
N ILE A 378 4.17 10.42 3.01
CA ILE A 378 4.94 9.80 1.91
C ILE A 378 5.58 10.87 1.04
N ARG A 379 4.80 11.88 0.63
CA ARG A 379 5.28 13.00 -0.18
C ARG A 379 6.44 13.73 0.50
N ILE A 380 6.26 14.08 1.78
CA ILE A 380 7.26 14.79 2.57
C ILE A 380 8.53 13.94 2.74
N ASN A 381 8.40 12.64 3.00
CA ASN A 381 9.57 11.76 3.12
C ASN A 381 10.36 11.66 1.81
N ALA A 382 9.68 11.51 0.68
CA ALA A 382 10.30 11.49 -0.65
C ALA A 382 10.96 12.83 -1.01
N GLU A 383 10.34 13.94 -0.68
CA GLU A 383 10.88 15.29 -0.90
C GLU A 383 12.13 15.53 -0.04
N ALA A 384 12.11 15.11 1.24
CA ALA A 384 13.28 15.19 2.11
C ALA A 384 14.47 14.40 1.54
N GLU A 385 14.25 13.19 1.05
CA GLU A 385 15.29 12.39 0.41
C GLU A 385 15.86 13.05 -0.86
N LYS A 386 15.01 13.63 -1.68
CA LYS A 386 15.42 14.35 -2.89
C LYS A 386 16.27 15.56 -2.56
N LEU A 387 15.88 16.34 -1.56
CA LEU A 387 16.62 17.52 -1.13
C LEU A 387 18.00 17.16 -0.57
N VAL A 388 18.08 16.12 0.28
CA VAL A 388 19.35 15.62 0.82
C VAL A 388 20.28 15.17 -0.32
N LYS A 389 19.80 14.33 -1.25
CA LYS A 389 20.59 13.89 -2.41
C LYS A 389 21.04 15.04 -3.32
N SER A 390 20.22 16.07 -3.45
CA SER A 390 20.54 17.28 -4.21
C SER A 390 21.69 18.07 -3.57
N GLU A 391 21.63 18.24 -2.25
CA GLU A 391 22.67 18.97 -1.51
C GLU A 391 23.99 18.19 -1.46
N GLU A 392 23.95 16.87 -1.28
CA GLU A 392 25.14 16.00 -1.36
C GLU A 392 25.84 16.13 -2.73
N ARG A 393 25.07 16.15 -3.84
CA ARG A 393 25.62 16.38 -5.19
C ARG A 393 26.26 17.76 -5.31
N ARG A 394 25.61 18.79 -4.74
CA ARG A 394 26.12 20.17 -4.77
C ARG A 394 27.45 20.29 -4.02
N VAL A 395 27.53 19.70 -2.83
CA VAL A 395 28.75 19.66 -2.01
C VAL A 395 29.89 18.92 -2.75
N LYS A 396 29.56 17.74 -3.33
CA LYS A 396 30.51 16.93 -4.08
C LYS A 396 31.06 17.67 -5.31
N ASN A 397 30.20 18.37 -6.04
CA ASN A 397 30.61 19.18 -7.19
C ASN A 397 31.44 20.41 -6.77
N SER A 398 31.11 21.03 -5.63
CA SER A 398 31.88 22.16 -5.09
C SER A 398 33.30 21.72 -4.67
N MET A 399 33.43 20.55 -4.02
CA MET A 399 34.73 19.99 -3.63
C MET A 399 35.56 19.61 -4.86
N ALA A 400 34.95 19.09 -5.92
CA ALA A 400 35.66 18.74 -7.18
C ALA A 400 36.15 19.97 -7.97
N LEU A 401 35.60 21.16 -7.71
CA LEU A 401 36.06 22.43 -8.33
C LEU A 401 37.15 23.13 -7.51
N MET A 402 37.42 22.69 -6.30
CA MET A 402 38.42 23.26 -5.39
C MET A 402 39.72 22.42 -5.32
N GLY A 403 39.74 21.23 -5.91
CA GLY A 403 40.88 20.34 -6.01
C GLY A 403 41.42 20.24 -7.44
#